data_cd1e1c369065d3d12dd6503695f67b46
#
_entry.id   cd1e1c369065d3d12dd6503695f67b46
#
_cell.length_a   1.000
_cell.length_b   1.000
_cell.length_c   1.000
_cell.angle_alpha   90.00
_cell.angle_beta   90.00
_cell.angle_gamma   90.00
#
_symmetry.space_group_name_H-M   'P 1'
#
loop_
_entity.id
_entity.type
_entity.pdbx_description
1 polymer ?
#
loop_
_entity_poly.entity_id
_entity_poly.type
_entity_poly.pdbx_seq_one_letter_code
_entity_poly.pdbx_strand_id
1 'polypeptide(L)'
;MSNDKLAKVIDDAFESRDKVGPKTKGAVRKAVDSALGLLDRGEARVAERQADGRWQVNQWLKKAVLLSFRLNDMSVIAGGPGKAVWWDKVDSKFKGWNAARFRKAGLRAVPGCVVRRSAFIAPGVVLMLSLIHI
;
A
#
# COMPACT_ATOMS: atom_id res chain seq x y z
N MET A 1 0.05 -11.35 14.07
CA MET A 1 1.13 -10.65 14.80
C MET A 1 0.51 -9.37 15.32
N SER A 2 0.75 -8.99 16.61
CA SER A 2 0.22 -7.70 17.10
C SER A 2 0.91 -6.52 16.40
N ASN A 3 0.24 -5.35 16.37
CA ASN A 3 0.79 -4.15 15.75
C ASN A 3 2.13 -3.73 16.37
N ASP A 4 2.30 -3.90 17.68
CA ASP A 4 3.56 -3.59 18.39
C ASP A 4 4.72 -4.48 17.90
N LYS A 5 4.46 -5.77 17.67
CA LYS A 5 5.49 -6.68 17.13
C LYS A 5 5.83 -6.34 15.69
N LEU A 6 4.84 -5.93 14.89
CA LEU A 6 5.08 -5.47 13.52
C LEU A 6 5.91 -4.17 13.52
N ALA A 7 5.51 -3.20 14.36
CA ALA A 7 6.20 -1.92 14.50
C ALA A 7 7.67 -2.13 14.86
N LYS A 8 7.96 -2.97 15.85
CA LYS A 8 9.34 -3.26 16.27
C LYS A 8 10.19 -3.82 15.12
N VAL A 9 9.68 -4.85 14.42
CA VAL A 9 10.41 -5.45 13.29
C VAL A 9 10.68 -4.42 12.18
N ILE A 10 9.71 -3.54 11.91
CA ILE A 10 9.82 -2.51 10.89
C ILE A 10 10.80 -1.41 11.31
N ASP A 11 10.75 -0.98 12.58
CA ASP A 11 11.68 0.02 13.12
C ASP A 11 13.13 -0.48 13.08
N ASP A 12 13.38 -1.70 13.57
CA ASP A 12 14.72 -2.32 13.55
C ASP A 12 15.26 -2.47 12.10
N ALA A 13 14.37 -2.89 11.17
CA ALA A 13 14.72 -2.99 9.75
C ALA A 13 15.00 -1.62 9.11
N PHE A 14 14.29 -0.58 9.55
CA PHE A 14 14.47 0.77 9.03
C PHE A 14 15.79 1.39 9.49
N GLU A 15 16.22 1.15 10.72
CA GLU A 15 17.55 1.58 11.21
C GLU A 15 18.68 0.92 10.43
N SER A 16 18.48 -0.31 9.96
CA SER A 16 19.44 -1.05 9.12
C SER A 16 19.03 -1.10 7.63
N ARG A 17 18.31 -0.10 7.15
CA ARG A 17 17.67 -0.09 5.81
C ARG A 17 18.64 -0.24 4.63
N ASP A 18 19.92 0.07 4.83
CA ASP A 18 20.92 -0.12 3.77
C ASP A 18 21.22 -1.60 3.48
N LYS A 19 20.85 -2.49 4.42
CA LYS A 19 20.92 -3.95 4.26
C LYS A 19 19.62 -4.54 3.69
N VAL A 20 18.56 -3.72 3.55
CA VAL A 20 17.26 -4.15 3.01
C VAL A 20 17.21 -3.91 1.51
N GLY A 21 16.93 -4.95 0.75
CA GLY A 21 16.84 -4.90 -0.71
C GLY A 21 15.95 -6.00 -1.29
N PRO A 22 15.88 -6.11 -2.64
CA PRO A 22 14.99 -7.07 -3.32
C PRO A 22 15.23 -8.53 -2.92
N LYS A 23 16.45 -8.88 -2.51
CA LYS A 23 16.80 -10.23 -2.05
C LYS A 23 16.42 -10.50 -0.59
N THR A 24 16.03 -9.49 0.19
CA THR A 24 15.62 -9.66 1.60
C THR A 24 14.35 -10.51 1.67
N LYS A 25 14.39 -11.55 2.49
CA LYS A 25 13.31 -12.51 2.75
C LYS A 25 12.99 -12.57 4.24
N GLY A 26 12.06 -13.45 4.63
CA GLY A 26 11.78 -13.74 6.04
C GLY A 26 10.96 -12.68 6.77
N ALA A 27 11.31 -12.42 8.02
CA ALA A 27 10.49 -11.62 8.95
C ALA A 27 10.25 -10.18 8.48
N VAL A 28 11.27 -9.52 7.96
CA VAL A 28 11.18 -8.13 7.49
C VAL A 28 10.18 -8.02 6.35
N ARG A 29 10.29 -8.85 5.31
CA ARG A 29 9.36 -8.83 4.16
C ARG A 29 7.94 -9.12 4.61
N LYS A 30 7.75 -10.13 5.46
CA LYS A 30 6.43 -10.47 6.00
C LYS A 30 5.82 -9.34 6.83
N ALA A 31 6.63 -8.66 7.66
CA ALA A 31 6.15 -7.54 8.47
C ALA A 31 5.74 -6.34 7.59
N VAL A 32 6.54 -6.00 6.60
CA VAL A 32 6.21 -4.93 5.64
C VAL A 32 4.94 -5.27 4.85
N ASP A 33 4.82 -6.50 4.32
CA ASP A 33 3.61 -6.93 3.60
C ASP A 33 2.36 -6.90 4.48
N SER A 34 2.49 -7.30 5.74
CA SER A 34 1.38 -7.22 6.72
C SER A 34 0.96 -5.78 6.98
N ALA A 35 1.92 -4.87 7.18
CA ALA A 35 1.65 -3.44 7.39
C ALA A 35 0.97 -2.79 6.18
N LEU A 36 1.45 -3.08 4.97
CA LEU A 36 0.80 -2.62 3.73
C LEU A 36 -0.62 -3.18 3.59
N GLY A 37 -0.84 -4.43 4.01
CA GLY A 37 -2.17 -5.04 4.05
C GLY A 37 -3.14 -4.33 5.00
N LEU A 38 -2.67 -3.94 6.20
CA LEU A 38 -3.46 -3.16 7.16
C LEU A 38 -3.87 -1.78 6.58
N LEU A 39 -2.93 -1.10 5.93
CA LEU A 39 -3.20 0.17 5.24
C LEU A 39 -4.20 0.00 4.10
N ASP A 40 -4.01 -1.03 3.27
CA ASP A 40 -4.85 -1.32 2.10
C ASP A 40 -6.31 -1.59 2.46
N ARG A 41 -6.55 -2.24 3.62
CA ARG A 41 -7.88 -2.52 4.14
C ARG A 41 -8.46 -1.39 5.01
N GLY A 42 -7.66 -0.35 5.31
CA GLY A 42 -8.07 0.74 6.19
C GLY A 42 -8.12 0.37 7.67
N GLU A 43 -7.52 -0.75 8.05
CA GLU A 43 -7.42 -1.23 9.45
C GLU A 43 -6.36 -0.49 10.25
N ALA A 44 -5.47 0.24 9.56
CA ALA A 44 -4.49 1.14 10.15
C ALA A 44 -4.31 2.38 9.27
N ARG A 45 -3.91 3.48 9.88
CA ARG A 45 -3.67 4.76 9.22
C ARG A 45 -2.29 5.29 9.60
N VAL A 46 -1.61 5.96 8.67
CA VAL A 46 -0.33 6.64 8.96
C VAL A 46 -0.54 7.79 9.94
N ALA A 47 -1.68 8.47 9.84
CA ALA A 47 -2.09 9.51 10.79
C ALA A 47 -3.55 9.29 11.18
N GLU A 48 -3.83 9.36 12.47
CA GLU A 48 -5.17 9.13 13.04
C GLU A 48 -5.55 10.27 13.98
N ARG A 49 -6.79 10.74 13.88
CA ARG A 49 -7.33 11.70 14.82
C ARG A 49 -7.84 10.97 16.06
N GLN A 50 -7.31 11.34 17.20
CA GLN A 50 -7.70 10.78 18.50
C GLN A 50 -9.01 11.40 19.01
N ALA A 51 -9.64 10.78 20.01
CA ALA A 51 -10.88 11.25 20.61
C ALA A 51 -10.76 12.67 21.19
N ASP A 52 -9.59 13.06 21.67
CA ASP A 52 -9.27 14.39 22.18
C ASP A 52 -8.98 15.42 21.06
N GLY A 53 -9.14 15.04 19.80
CA GLY A 53 -8.92 15.89 18.63
C GLY A 53 -7.47 16.01 18.17
N ARG A 54 -6.49 15.50 18.92
CA ARG A 54 -5.07 15.49 18.52
C ARG A 54 -4.81 14.46 17.41
N TRP A 55 -3.79 14.72 16.60
CA TRP A 55 -3.33 13.78 15.59
C TRP A 55 -2.20 12.92 16.14
N GLN A 56 -2.35 11.61 16.02
CA GLN A 56 -1.29 10.64 16.25
C GLN A 56 -0.72 10.19 14.91
N VAL A 57 0.60 10.21 14.79
CA VAL A 57 1.30 9.73 13.59
C VAL A 57 1.94 8.38 13.89
N ASN A 58 1.54 7.36 13.15
CA ASN A 58 2.07 6.01 13.22
C ASN A 58 3.31 5.89 12.32
N GLN A 59 4.45 6.37 12.80
CA GLN A 59 5.70 6.45 12.03
C GLN A 59 6.14 5.09 11.46
N TRP A 60 5.90 4.00 12.18
CA TRP A 60 6.25 2.66 11.75
C TRP A 60 5.55 2.25 10.43
N LEU A 61 4.31 2.72 10.20
CA LEU A 61 3.59 2.48 8.94
C LEU A 61 4.23 3.23 7.77
N LYS A 62 4.66 4.48 7.99
CA LYS A 62 5.42 5.23 6.99
C LYS A 62 6.75 4.54 6.67
N LYS A 63 7.48 4.08 7.69
CA LYS A 63 8.71 3.30 7.52
C LYS A 63 8.47 2.01 6.73
N ALA A 64 7.35 1.31 6.98
CA ALA A 64 6.96 0.13 6.19
C ALA A 64 6.78 0.44 4.70
N VAL A 65 6.11 1.55 4.37
CA VAL A 65 5.95 1.99 2.98
C VAL A 65 7.31 2.29 2.34
N LEU A 66 8.20 3.00 3.04
CA LEU A 66 9.55 3.31 2.53
C LEU A 66 10.40 2.04 2.34
N LEU A 67 10.32 1.08 3.27
CA LEU A 67 11.00 -0.21 3.14
C LEU A 67 10.45 -1.02 1.96
N SER A 68 9.17 -0.92 1.64
CA SER A 68 8.59 -1.64 0.52
C SER A 68 9.23 -1.26 -0.83
N PHE A 69 9.64 0.00 -0.99
CA PHE A 69 10.36 0.47 -2.19
C PHE A 69 11.77 -0.14 -2.31
N ARG A 70 12.41 -0.48 -1.18
CA ARG A 70 13.70 -1.17 -1.17
C ARG A 70 13.54 -2.67 -1.40
N LEU A 71 12.47 -3.26 -0.88
CA LEU A 71 12.18 -4.69 -1.00
C LEU A 71 11.80 -5.12 -2.41
N ASN A 72 11.32 -4.20 -3.24
CA ASN A 72 10.90 -4.50 -4.60
C ASN A 72 11.86 -3.90 -5.63
N ASP A 73 12.12 -4.66 -6.68
CA ASP A 73 12.87 -4.16 -7.83
C ASP A 73 11.93 -3.57 -8.89
N MET A 74 12.49 -2.80 -9.80
CA MET A 74 11.78 -2.28 -10.96
C MET A 74 11.33 -3.43 -11.85
N SER A 75 10.12 -3.35 -12.37
CA SER A 75 9.57 -4.34 -13.30
C SER A 75 8.63 -3.71 -14.31
N VAL A 76 8.44 -4.39 -15.43
CA VAL A 76 7.44 -4.01 -16.43
C VAL A 76 6.05 -4.32 -15.88
N ILE A 77 5.20 -3.31 -15.85
CA ILE A 77 3.78 -3.43 -15.46
C ILE A 77 2.95 -3.27 -16.73
N ALA A 78 2.26 -4.33 -17.13
CA ALA A 78 1.37 -4.35 -18.29
C ALA A 78 -0.04 -3.83 -17.94
N GLY A 79 -0.83 -3.52 -18.96
CA GLY A 79 -2.24 -3.12 -18.83
C GLY A 79 -2.52 -1.67 -19.18
N GLY A 80 -1.56 -0.97 -19.77
CA GLY A 80 -1.77 0.36 -20.33
C GLY A 80 -2.63 0.35 -21.60
N PRO A 81 -3.24 1.49 -21.96
CA PRO A 81 -3.95 1.66 -23.22
C PRO A 81 -3.03 1.36 -24.42
N GLY A 82 -3.57 0.72 -25.47
CA GLY A 82 -2.79 0.42 -26.68
C GLY A 82 -1.59 -0.52 -26.44
N LYS A 83 -1.68 -1.40 -25.44
CA LYS A 83 -0.58 -2.28 -24.99
C LYS A 83 0.62 -1.55 -24.40
N ALA A 84 0.47 -0.29 -24.00
CA ALA A 84 1.51 0.45 -23.29
C ALA A 84 1.88 -0.26 -21.97
N VAL A 85 3.11 -0.07 -21.55
CA VAL A 85 3.65 -0.63 -20.31
C VAL A 85 4.25 0.48 -19.45
N TRP A 86 4.34 0.23 -18.16
CA TRP A 86 5.03 1.10 -17.20
C TRP A 86 6.26 0.40 -16.64
N TRP A 87 7.18 1.18 -16.11
CA TRP A 87 8.37 0.71 -15.42
C TRP A 87 8.34 1.20 -13.98
N ASP A 88 7.92 0.36 -13.04
CA ASP A 88 7.78 0.71 -11.62
C ASP A 88 7.98 -0.53 -10.73
N LYS A 89 8.07 -0.28 -9.44
CA LYS A 89 8.24 -1.31 -8.40
C LYS A 89 7.00 -1.48 -7.50
N VAL A 90 5.98 -0.67 -7.66
CA VAL A 90 4.76 -0.70 -6.85
C VAL A 90 3.59 -1.23 -7.66
N ASP A 91 3.05 -2.36 -7.22
CA ASP A 91 1.88 -2.97 -7.86
C ASP A 91 0.64 -2.05 -7.76
N SER A 92 -0.24 -2.17 -8.77
CA SER A 92 -1.59 -1.62 -8.69
C SER A 92 -2.38 -2.28 -7.56
N LYS A 93 -3.20 -1.49 -6.86
CA LYS A 93 -4.21 -2.01 -5.92
C LYS A 93 -5.12 -3.04 -6.58
N PHE A 94 -5.43 -2.84 -7.86
CA PHE A 94 -6.36 -3.67 -8.62
C PHE A 94 -5.72 -4.87 -9.31
N LYS A 95 -4.43 -5.12 -9.09
CA LYS A 95 -3.74 -6.28 -9.65
C LYS A 95 -4.47 -7.58 -9.28
N GLY A 96 -4.90 -8.33 -10.28
CA GLY A 96 -5.64 -9.58 -10.10
C GLY A 96 -7.09 -9.43 -9.59
N TRP A 97 -7.65 -8.23 -9.57
CA TRP A 97 -9.04 -8.05 -9.23
C TRP A 97 -9.96 -8.50 -10.37
N ASN A 98 -11.07 -9.13 -9.98
CA ASN A 98 -12.17 -9.51 -10.88
C ASN A 98 -13.45 -8.72 -10.52
N ALA A 99 -14.50 -8.93 -11.33
CA ALA A 99 -15.78 -8.25 -11.14
C ALA A 99 -16.39 -8.46 -9.74
N ALA A 100 -16.25 -9.65 -9.17
CA ALA A 100 -16.79 -9.94 -7.83
C ALA A 100 -16.07 -9.11 -6.76
N ARG A 101 -14.75 -8.96 -6.88
CA ARG A 101 -13.95 -8.16 -5.93
C ARG A 101 -14.28 -6.67 -6.03
N PHE A 102 -14.49 -6.13 -7.24
CA PHE A 102 -14.93 -4.74 -7.42
C PHE A 102 -16.34 -4.50 -6.83
N ARG A 103 -17.30 -5.41 -7.08
CA ARG A 103 -18.64 -5.30 -6.48
C ARG A 103 -18.59 -5.32 -4.95
N LYS A 104 -17.79 -6.22 -4.37
CA LYS A 104 -17.61 -6.30 -2.91
C LYS A 104 -16.98 -5.02 -2.34
N ALA A 105 -16.01 -4.43 -3.04
CA ALA A 105 -15.37 -3.19 -2.62
C ALA A 105 -16.30 -1.97 -2.75
N GLY A 106 -17.32 -2.04 -3.62
CA GLY A 106 -18.33 -1.00 -3.78
C GLY A 106 -17.77 0.32 -4.32
N LEU A 107 -16.69 0.28 -5.08
CA LEU A 107 -16.04 1.46 -5.67
C LEU A 107 -16.16 1.42 -7.21
N ARG A 108 -15.97 2.58 -7.82
CA ARG A 108 -15.82 2.73 -9.27
C ARG A 108 -14.46 3.29 -9.61
N ALA A 109 -13.75 2.63 -10.51
CA ALA A 109 -12.45 3.06 -11.01
C ALA A 109 -12.56 3.26 -12.52
N VAL A 110 -12.41 4.51 -12.99
CA VAL A 110 -12.46 4.80 -14.42
C VAL A 110 -11.17 4.33 -15.12
N PRO A 111 -11.23 3.98 -16.41
CA PRO A 111 -10.02 3.64 -17.16
C PRO A 111 -8.96 4.73 -17.06
N GLY A 112 -7.71 4.32 -16.81
CA GLY A 112 -6.57 5.23 -16.66
C GLY A 112 -6.34 5.77 -15.25
N CYS A 113 -7.25 5.58 -14.28
CA CYS A 113 -6.95 5.94 -12.89
C CYS A 113 -5.84 5.04 -12.33
N VAL A 114 -4.90 5.64 -11.60
CA VAL A 114 -3.78 4.92 -10.97
C VAL A 114 -3.99 4.85 -9.48
N VAL A 115 -4.06 3.64 -8.94
CA VAL A 115 -4.15 3.38 -7.51
C VAL A 115 -3.08 2.37 -7.13
N ARG A 116 -2.14 2.77 -6.28
CA ARG A 116 -1.08 1.87 -5.81
C ARG A 116 -1.56 0.99 -4.67
N ARG A 117 -0.98 -0.20 -4.55
CA ARG A 117 -1.16 -1.08 -3.38
C ARG A 117 -0.93 -0.27 -2.10
N SER A 118 -1.69 -0.58 -1.05
CA SER A 118 -1.77 0.10 0.25
C SER A 118 -2.64 1.36 0.32
N ALA A 119 -3.15 1.88 -0.79
CA ALA A 119 -4.16 2.93 -0.72
C ALA A 119 -5.50 2.35 -0.28
N PHE A 120 -6.08 2.86 0.80
CA PHE A 120 -7.45 2.53 1.18
C PHE A 120 -8.45 3.37 0.38
N ILE A 121 -9.42 2.70 -0.24
CA ILE A 121 -10.52 3.33 -0.97
C ILE A 121 -11.82 2.84 -0.35
N ALA A 122 -12.61 3.75 0.18
CA ALA A 122 -13.89 3.43 0.81
C ALA A 122 -14.95 3.01 -0.23
N PRO A 123 -15.98 2.25 0.18
CA PRO A 123 -17.16 2.03 -0.65
C PRO A 123 -17.82 3.36 -1.08
N GLY A 124 -18.41 3.40 -2.26
CA GLY A 124 -19.06 4.59 -2.82
C GLY A 124 -18.11 5.57 -3.52
N VAL A 125 -16.78 5.41 -3.38
CA VAL A 125 -15.79 6.30 -4.03
C VAL A 125 -15.77 6.05 -5.54
N VAL A 126 -15.73 7.16 -6.30
CA VAL A 126 -15.45 7.16 -7.75
C VAL A 126 -14.07 7.74 -7.99
N LEU A 127 -13.17 6.91 -8.50
CA LEU A 127 -11.81 7.31 -8.85
C LEU A 127 -11.79 7.81 -10.29
N MET A 128 -11.40 9.07 -10.46
CA MET A 128 -11.18 9.71 -11.75
C MET A 128 -9.68 9.77 -12.07
N LEU A 129 -9.29 10.27 -13.24
CA LEU A 129 -7.89 10.36 -13.66
C LEU A 129 -7.02 11.22 -12.72
N SER A 130 -7.57 12.32 -12.23
CA SER A 130 -6.87 13.30 -11.39
C SER A 130 -7.66 13.74 -10.16
N LEU A 131 -8.86 13.25 -9.99
CA LEU A 131 -9.79 13.66 -8.93
C LEU A 131 -10.48 12.44 -8.32
N ILE A 132 -10.62 12.43 -6.99
CA ILE A 132 -11.39 11.46 -6.24
C ILE A 132 -12.68 12.15 -5.79
N HIS A 133 -13.83 11.63 -6.23
CA HIS A 133 -15.13 12.01 -5.70
C HIS A 133 -15.56 11.04 -4.61
N ILE A 134 -15.94 11.57 -3.48
CA ILE A 134 -16.42 10.83 -2.32
C ILE A 134 -17.92 11.06 -2.18
#